data_e3c68b9e150459dc3ebb0b9fb7c53631
#
_entry.id   e3c68b9e150459dc3ebb0b9fb7c53631
#
_cell.length_a   1.000
_cell.length_b   1.000
_cell.length_c   1.000
_cell.angle_alpha   90.00
_cell.angle_beta   90.00
_cell.angle_gamma   90.00
#
_symmetry.space_group_name_H-M   'P 1'
#
loop_
_entity.id
_entity.type
_entity.pdbx_description
1 polymer ?
#
loop_
_entity_poly.entity_id
_entity_poly.type
_entity_poly.pdbx_seq_one_letter_code
_entity_poly.pdbx_strand_id
1 'polypeptide(L)'
;LALGTPAAAARPAHTRPFGRYGSPSRRLDALTLYVDPLGRGDHTDVASAVEAASGTGHTLVLAPGTYRGPVLVTAARAELTVIGASGDPRDTVIVHDNAAGTPRPDGSGPYGTSGSATVTVQAAGFTARDVTFANDWLRSDNPEYTGTQAVAIKVQGDRSAFHGCRFLGHQDTLYADSLALTAFARQYYRDCYVEGDVDFVFGRATAVFDRCDFRTLDRTDLAAAPYGFVFAPSTAGANPRGYLVLRSRVTSTAPDAYYKLARPWVPSSDPTAHPMLTVRDSHLGAGIDAVTPYGTMSAGFPWQDQRFAEYRNTGPGARVTVPGNRPQLTASEARAHTPADWLGDWRPRA
;
A
#
# COMPACT_ATOMS: atom_id res chain seq x y z
N LEU A 1 41.65 23.04 -17.83
CA LEU A 1 40.69 22.58 -18.86
C LEU A 1 39.72 21.65 -18.19
N ALA A 2 38.56 22.22 -17.79
CA ALA A 2 37.46 21.47 -17.21
C ALA A 2 36.50 21.04 -18.33
N LEU A 3 36.26 19.76 -18.48
CA LEU A 3 35.24 19.22 -19.39
C LEU A 3 33.92 19.12 -18.63
N GLY A 4 32.96 19.94 -19.06
CA GLY A 4 31.61 19.95 -18.54
C GLY A 4 30.83 18.70 -18.98
N THR A 5 30.10 18.09 -18.06
CA THR A 5 29.10 17.07 -18.31
C THR A 5 27.88 17.68 -19.00
N PRO A 6 27.32 17.06 -20.05
CA PRO A 6 26.12 17.60 -20.69
C PRO A 6 24.88 17.35 -19.80
N ALA A 7 24.12 18.41 -19.56
CA ALA A 7 22.83 18.37 -18.94
C ALA A 7 21.85 17.52 -19.77
N ALA A 8 21.18 16.56 -19.17
CA ALA A 8 20.11 15.80 -19.79
C ALA A 8 18.96 16.75 -20.13
N ALA A 9 18.64 16.86 -21.41
CA ALA A 9 17.54 17.66 -21.91
C ALA A 9 16.21 17.13 -21.34
N ALA A 10 15.48 17.96 -20.63
CA ALA A 10 14.12 17.71 -20.21
C ALA A 10 13.24 17.49 -21.44
N ARG A 11 12.58 16.35 -21.54
CA ARG A 11 11.55 16.11 -22.54
C ARG A 11 10.40 17.10 -22.31
N PRO A 12 9.89 17.75 -23.37
CA PRO A 12 8.75 18.64 -23.23
C PRO A 12 7.54 17.81 -22.75
N ALA A 13 6.88 18.30 -21.71
CA ALA A 13 5.59 17.79 -21.27
C ALA A 13 4.60 17.89 -22.43
N HIS A 14 4.15 16.78 -22.96
CA HIS A 14 3.01 16.75 -23.87
C HIS A 14 1.76 17.12 -23.08
N THR A 15 1.52 18.40 -22.89
CA THR A 15 0.21 18.93 -22.51
C THR A 15 -0.74 18.69 -23.67
N ARG A 16 -1.39 17.54 -23.69
CA ARG A 16 -2.65 17.45 -24.44
C ARG A 16 -3.63 18.37 -23.72
N PRO A 17 -4.22 19.38 -24.42
CA PRO A 17 -5.21 20.21 -23.78
C PRO A 17 -6.38 19.31 -23.39
N PHE A 18 -6.72 19.26 -22.09
CA PHE A 18 -8.00 18.73 -21.64
C PHE A 18 -9.07 19.55 -22.37
N GLY A 19 -9.68 18.96 -23.39
CA GLY A 19 -10.86 19.52 -24.01
C GLY A 19 -11.90 19.71 -22.90
N ARG A 20 -12.65 20.80 -22.94
CA ARG A 20 -13.71 21.11 -21.99
C ARG A 20 -14.54 19.85 -21.77
N TYR A 21 -14.37 19.18 -20.63
CA TYR A 21 -15.24 18.14 -20.15
C TYR A 21 -16.51 18.82 -19.64
N GLY A 22 -17.42 19.11 -20.55
CA GLY A 22 -18.62 19.85 -20.20
C GLY A 22 -19.42 20.29 -21.42
N SER A 23 -19.71 19.35 -22.33
CA SER A 23 -20.82 19.51 -23.27
C SER A 23 -21.81 18.38 -23.04
N PRO A 24 -23.12 18.67 -22.94
CA PRO A 24 -24.16 17.69 -22.59
C PRO A 24 -24.35 16.55 -23.60
N SER A 25 -23.56 16.47 -24.64
CA SER A 25 -23.75 15.55 -25.78
C SER A 25 -22.92 14.26 -25.76
N ARG A 26 -22.13 13.99 -24.70
CA ARG A 26 -21.46 12.72 -24.52
C ARG A 26 -21.56 12.20 -23.08
N ARG A 27 -22.75 11.93 -22.61
CA ARG A 27 -22.94 10.93 -21.55
C ARG A 27 -22.67 9.56 -22.17
N LEU A 28 -21.41 9.15 -22.25
CA LEU A 28 -21.05 7.82 -22.73
C LEU A 28 -21.34 6.75 -21.70
N ASP A 29 -21.47 7.13 -20.41
CA ASP A 29 -21.88 6.24 -19.34
C ASP A 29 -22.45 7.05 -18.17
N ALA A 30 -23.69 6.76 -17.77
CA ALA A 30 -24.35 7.41 -16.62
C ALA A 30 -23.65 7.12 -15.27
N LEU A 31 -22.71 6.15 -15.25
CA LEU A 31 -21.95 5.75 -14.07
C LEU A 31 -20.57 6.40 -13.98
N THR A 32 -20.17 7.25 -14.92
CA THR A 32 -18.88 7.93 -14.90
C THR A 32 -18.99 9.36 -14.38
N LEU A 33 -18.21 9.70 -13.36
CA LEU A 33 -18.08 11.03 -12.78
C LEU A 33 -16.66 11.55 -13.02
N TYR A 34 -16.54 12.80 -13.46
CA TYR A 34 -15.26 13.47 -13.68
C TYR A 34 -14.95 14.40 -12.52
N VAL A 35 -13.76 14.25 -11.95
CA VAL A 35 -13.28 15.05 -10.81
C VAL A 35 -12.11 15.91 -11.26
N ASP A 36 -12.22 17.21 -11.09
CA ASP A 36 -11.17 18.17 -11.46
C ASP A 36 -11.05 19.27 -10.40
N PRO A 37 -9.91 19.41 -9.72
CA PRO A 37 -9.75 20.41 -8.65
C PRO A 37 -9.85 21.84 -9.14
N LEU A 38 -9.81 22.06 -10.46
CA LEU A 38 -10.00 23.37 -11.11
C LEU A 38 -11.45 23.62 -11.52
N GLY A 39 -12.40 22.79 -11.12
CA GLY A 39 -13.84 22.98 -11.38
C GLY A 39 -14.28 22.72 -12.82
N ARG A 40 -13.53 21.93 -13.59
CA ARG A 40 -13.86 21.57 -14.98
C ARG A 40 -14.55 20.22 -15.11
N GLY A 41 -14.80 19.53 -13.99
CA GLY A 41 -15.50 18.26 -13.89
C GLY A 41 -16.85 18.37 -13.20
N ASP A 42 -17.45 17.23 -12.88
CA ASP A 42 -18.70 17.14 -12.11
C ASP A 42 -18.48 17.50 -10.62
N HIS A 43 -17.26 17.21 -10.11
CA HIS A 43 -16.84 17.45 -8.74
C HIS A 43 -15.43 18.07 -8.69
N THR A 44 -15.13 18.79 -7.61
CA THR A 44 -13.81 19.38 -7.37
C THR A 44 -12.94 18.55 -6.43
N ASP A 45 -13.54 17.64 -5.66
CA ASP A 45 -12.86 16.78 -4.70
C ASP A 45 -13.37 15.34 -4.78
N VAL A 46 -12.53 14.40 -4.29
CA VAL A 46 -12.80 12.97 -4.40
C VAL A 46 -13.88 12.52 -3.43
N ALA A 47 -13.98 13.12 -2.23
CA ALA A 47 -14.95 12.72 -1.22
C ALA A 47 -16.38 12.97 -1.70
N SER A 48 -16.68 14.17 -2.24
CA SER A 48 -17.99 14.49 -2.81
C SER A 48 -18.34 13.62 -4.02
N ALA A 49 -17.35 13.29 -4.86
CA ALA A 49 -17.58 12.38 -6.00
C ALA A 49 -17.92 10.95 -5.54
N VAL A 50 -17.22 10.43 -4.52
CA VAL A 50 -17.54 9.13 -3.90
C VAL A 50 -18.94 9.15 -3.30
N GLU A 51 -19.34 10.25 -2.66
CA GLU A 51 -20.66 10.42 -2.09
C GLU A 51 -21.77 10.41 -3.17
N ALA A 52 -21.52 11.09 -4.27
CA ALA A 52 -22.43 11.13 -5.43
C ALA A 52 -22.50 9.80 -6.20
N ALA A 53 -21.46 8.97 -6.16
CA ALA A 53 -21.42 7.65 -6.80
C ALA A 53 -22.34 6.66 -6.06
N SER A 54 -23.64 6.87 -6.13
CA SER A 54 -24.65 6.07 -5.44
C SER A 54 -24.90 4.74 -6.15
N GLY A 55 -24.74 3.61 -5.44
CA GLY A 55 -24.91 2.26 -6.00
C GLY A 55 -23.61 1.59 -6.41
N THR A 56 -23.66 0.70 -7.37
CA THR A 56 -22.54 -0.16 -7.79
C THR A 56 -21.99 0.20 -9.17
N GLY A 57 -20.70 -0.05 -9.39
CA GLY A 57 -20.11 -0.01 -10.73
C GLY A 57 -19.77 1.40 -11.25
N HIS A 58 -19.74 2.43 -10.38
CA HIS A 58 -19.34 3.77 -10.78
C HIS A 58 -17.84 3.85 -11.09
N THR A 59 -17.49 4.78 -11.98
CA THR A 59 -16.11 5.14 -12.31
C THR A 59 -15.88 6.62 -12.01
N LEU A 60 -14.85 6.93 -11.20
CA LEU A 60 -14.34 8.26 -10.99
C LEU A 60 -13.09 8.45 -11.86
N VAL A 61 -13.10 9.42 -12.75
CA VAL A 61 -11.96 9.82 -13.57
C VAL A 61 -11.40 11.10 -13.00
N LEU A 62 -10.20 11.02 -12.43
CA LEU A 62 -9.55 12.14 -11.75
C LEU A 62 -8.60 12.86 -12.70
N ALA A 63 -8.81 14.15 -12.90
CA ALA A 63 -7.86 15.01 -13.62
C ALA A 63 -6.53 15.09 -12.85
N PRO A 64 -5.41 15.42 -13.54
CA PRO A 64 -4.16 15.74 -12.85
C PRO A 64 -4.35 16.83 -11.82
N GLY A 65 -3.84 16.57 -10.59
CA GLY A 65 -3.95 17.50 -9.48
C GLY A 65 -3.77 16.82 -8.12
N THR A 66 -3.75 17.63 -7.08
CA THR A 66 -3.69 17.18 -5.68
C THR A 66 -5.07 17.36 -5.05
N TYR A 67 -5.60 16.26 -4.54
CA TYR A 67 -6.89 16.18 -3.87
C TYR A 67 -6.64 15.97 -2.38
N ARG A 68 -6.80 17.01 -1.58
CA ARG A 68 -6.54 16.97 -0.13
C ARG A 68 -7.82 16.70 0.65
N GLY A 69 -7.70 15.79 1.61
CA GLY A 69 -8.77 15.45 2.56
C GLY A 69 -9.02 13.94 2.66
N PRO A 70 -9.64 13.50 3.76
CA PRO A 70 -9.96 12.09 3.95
C PRO A 70 -11.08 11.63 3.01
N VAL A 71 -10.99 10.40 2.53
CA VAL A 71 -11.98 9.77 1.64
C VAL A 71 -12.44 8.45 2.24
N LEU A 72 -13.76 8.27 2.37
CA LEU A 72 -14.36 7.01 2.81
C LEU A 72 -15.21 6.39 1.68
N VAL A 73 -14.74 5.27 1.15
CA VAL A 73 -15.50 4.45 0.20
C VAL A 73 -16.22 3.36 0.98
N THR A 74 -17.46 3.63 1.36
CA THR A 74 -18.28 2.69 2.15
C THR A 74 -18.64 1.42 1.37
N ALA A 75 -19.10 0.38 2.06
CA ALA A 75 -19.55 -0.87 1.44
C ALA A 75 -20.71 -0.67 0.42
N ALA A 76 -21.46 0.42 0.54
CA ALA A 76 -22.53 0.76 -0.41
C ALA A 76 -22.01 1.18 -1.80
N ARG A 77 -20.72 1.43 -1.96
CA ARG A 77 -20.06 1.83 -3.21
C ARG A 77 -19.35 0.64 -3.88
N ALA A 78 -19.99 -0.54 -3.89
CA ALA A 78 -19.39 -1.74 -4.47
C ALA A 78 -18.99 -1.53 -5.94
N GLU A 79 -17.88 -2.17 -6.34
CA GLU A 79 -17.32 -2.11 -7.70
C GLU A 79 -16.97 -0.68 -8.17
N LEU A 80 -16.69 0.24 -7.23
CA LEU A 80 -16.22 1.58 -7.56
C LEU A 80 -14.82 1.48 -8.20
N THR A 81 -14.66 2.16 -9.34
CA THR A 81 -13.36 2.31 -10.03
C THR A 81 -12.87 3.75 -9.93
N VAL A 82 -11.59 3.95 -9.61
CA VAL A 82 -10.93 5.27 -9.57
C VAL A 82 -9.75 5.26 -10.53
N ILE A 83 -9.69 6.21 -11.46
CA ILE A 83 -8.68 6.25 -12.52
C ILE A 83 -8.03 7.64 -12.57
N GLY A 84 -6.69 7.70 -12.55
CA GLY A 84 -5.93 8.89 -12.88
C GLY A 84 -5.94 9.11 -14.41
N ALA A 85 -6.50 10.22 -14.86
CA ALA A 85 -6.77 10.46 -16.27
C ALA A 85 -5.52 10.60 -17.16
N SER A 86 -4.35 10.91 -16.56
CA SER A 86 -3.08 11.05 -17.32
C SER A 86 -2.43 9.71 -17.65
N GLY A 87 -2.74 8.65 -16.87
CA GLY A 87 -2.02 7.37 -16.93
C GLY A 87 -0.66 7.39 -16.22
N ASP A 88 -0.29 8.49 -15.58
CA ASP A 88 0.87 8.59 -14.69
C ASP A 88 0.39 8.85 -13.26
N PRO A 89 0.62 7.91 -12.32
CA PRO A 89 0.12 8.07 -10.95
C PRO A 89 0.70 9.29 -10.21
N ARG A 90 1.80 9.85 -10.70
CA ARG A 90 2.41 11.05 -10.10
C ARG A 90 1.62 12.33 -10.35
N ASP A 91 0.80 12.33 -11.39
CA ASP A 91 -0.01 13.49 -11.75
C ASP A 91 -1.29 13.60 -10.93
N THR A 92 -1.77 12.50 -10.32
CA THR A 92 -3.04 12.44 -9.60
C THR A 92 -2.79 11.95 -8.18
N VAL A 93 -2.86 12.85 -7.20
CA VAL A 93 -2.48 12.58 -5.81
C VAL A 93 -3.65 12.82 -4.86
N ILE A 94 -4.09 11.78 -4.15
CA ILE A 94 -5.02 11.89 -3.03
C ILE A 94 -4.20 11.87 -1.75
N VAL A 95 -4.24 12.94 -0.94
CA VAL A 95 -3.35 13.13 0.22
C VAL A 95 -4.07 13.76 1.40
N HIS A 96 -3.66 13.38 2.61
CA HIS A 96 -4.05 14.02 3.86
C HIS A 96 -2.91 13.86 4.87
N ASP A 97 -2.81 14.80 5.82
CA ASP A 97 -1.84 14.79 6.92
C ASP A 97 -2.54 14.43 8.24
N ASN A 98 -2.54 13.15 8.57
CA ASN A 98 -3.14 12.68 9.81
C ASN A 98 -2.37 11.49 10.37
N ALA A 99 -2.22 11.42 11.68
CA ALA A 99 -1.55 10.32 12.37
C ALA A 99 -2.41 9.74 13.48
N ALA A 100 -2.02 8.57 13.96
CA ALA A 100 -2.70 7.89 15.06
C ALA A 100 -2.77 8.76 16.33
N GLY A 101 -1.72 9.52 16.60
CA GLY A 101 -1.63 10.41 17.76
C GLY A 101 -2.35 11.75 17.60
N THR A 102 -2.81 12.12 16.40
CA THR A 102 -3.50 13.38 16.15
C THR A 102 -4.82 13.43 16.92
N PRO A 103 -5.08 14.46 17.74
CA PRO A 103 -6.35 14.62 18.44
C PRO A 103 -7.51 14.85 17.47
N ARG A 104 -8.66 14.24 17.76
CA ARG A 104 -9.89 14.52 17.00
C ARG A 104 -10.46 15.90 17.39
N PRO A 105 -11.04 16.63 16.43
CA PRO A 105 -11.60 17.95 16.70
C PRO A 105 -12.74 17.96 17.72
N ASP A 106 -13.44 16.84 17.86
CA ASP A 106 -14.57 16.68 18.80
C ASP A 106 -14.12 16.37 20.25
N GLY A 107 -12.80 16.24 20.50
CA GLY A 107 -12.25 15.92 21.82
C GLY A 107 -12.41 14.45 22.24
N SER A 108 -12.85 13.55 21.37
CA SER A 108 -13.05 12.12 21.67
C SER A 108 -11.74 11.32 21.80
N GLY A 109 -10.59 11.98 21.79
CA GLY A 109 -9.27 11.37 21.85
C GLY A 109 -8.55 11.35 20.50
N PRO A 110 -7.44 10.59 20.37
CA PRO A 110 -6.69 10.53 19.13
C PRO A 110 -7.40 9.67 18.07
N TYR A 111 -7.00 9.86 16.81
CA TYR A 111 -7.58 9.10 15.69
C TYR A 111 -7.30 7.60 15.75
N GLY A 112 -6.15 7.19 16.30
CA GLY A 112 -5.65 5.82 16.21
C GLY A 112 -5.21 5.47 14.78
N THR A 113 -4.50 4.36 14.61
CA THR A 113 -3.98 3.91 13.32
C THR A 113 -5.06 3.85 12.24
N SER A 114 -6.20 3.20 12.53
CA SER A 114 -7.31 3.08 11.58
C SER A 114 -7.92 4.42 11.17
N GLY A 115 -8.00 5.37 12.09
CA GLY A 115 -8.59 6.69 11.85
C GLY A 115 -7.63 7.65 11.15
N SER A 116 -6.34 7.35 11.07
CA SER A 116 -5.34 8.18 10.41
C SER A 116 -5.38 8.09 8.87
N ALA A 117 -6.10 7.11 8.32
CA ALA A 117 -6.08 6.82 6.90
C ALA A 117 -6.59 7.98 6.03
N THR A 118 -5.79 8.35 5.02
CA THR A 118 -6.23 9.30 3.98
C THR A 118 -7.41 8.72 3.20
N VAL A 119 -7.31 7.47 2.76
CA VAL A 119 -8.41 6.77 2.07
C VAL A 119 -8.75 5.49 2.81
N THR A 120 -10.04 5.28 3.09
CA THR A 120 -10.55 4.00 3.62
C THR A 120 -11.49 3.37 2.62
N VAL A 121 -11.21 2.12 2.21
CA VAL A 121 -12.00 1.36 1.25
C VAL A 121 -12.66 0.18 1.93
N GLN A 122 -13.97 0.23 2.10
CA GLN A 122 -14.80 -0.86 2.62
C GLN A 122 -15.57 -1.58 1.51
N ALA A 123 -15.66 -0.97 0.33
CA ALA A 123 -16.39 -1.48 -0.81
C ALA A 123 -15.74 -2.75 -1.39
N ALA A 124 -16.54 -3.78 -1.66
CA ALA A 124 -16.11 -4.94 -2.41
C ALA A 124 -15.97 -4.61 -3.89
N GLY A 125 -14.99 -5.23 -4.56
CA GLY A 125 -14.74 -5.03 -6.00
C GLY A 125 -14.12 -3.68 -6.36
N PHE A 126 -13.57 -2.94 -5.38
CA PHE A 126 -12.91 -1.66 -5.63
C PHE A 126 -11.71 -1.83 -6.59
N THR A 127 -11.56 -0.90 -7.52
CA THR A 127 -10.42 -0.86 -8.43
C THR A 127 -9.82 0.55 -8.48
N ALA A 128 -8.49 0.66 -8.42
CA ALA A 128 -7.79 1.92 -8.68
C ALA A 128 -6.69 1.73 -9.74
N ARG A 129 -6.50 2.75 -10.59
CA ARG A 129 -5.47 2.77 -11.64
C ARG A 129 -4.79 4.13 -11.72
N ASP A 130 -3.47 4.11 -11.77
CA ASP A 130 -2.64 5.29 -12.07
C ASP A 130 -2.93 6.48 -11.13
N VAL A 131 -3.08 6.19 -9.82
CA VAL A 131 -3.36 7.15 -8.75
C VAL A 131 -2.32 7.00 -7.64
N THR A 132 -1.89 8.11 -7.06
CA THR A 132 -1.11 8.14 -5.82
C THR A 132 -2.05 8.34 -4.63
N PHE A 133 -1.91 7.47 -3.64
CA PHE A 133 -2.47 7.60 -2.30
C PHE A 133 -1.34 7.96 -1.35
N ALA A 134 -1.47 9.05 -0.62
CA ALA A 134 -0.41 9.55 0.25
C ALA A 134 -0.93 9.96 1.63
N ASN A 135 -0.08 9.83 2.63
CA ASN A 135 -0.22 10.52 3.89
C ASN A 135 1.08 11.30 4.11
N ASP A 136 0.99 12.61 4.11
CA ASP A 136 2.14 13.52 4.18
C ASP A 136 2.45 14.02 5.59
N TRP A 137 1.87 13.38 6.63
CA TRP A 137 2.21 13.64 8.02
C TRP A 137 3.67 13.25 8.34
N LEU A 138 4.42 14.15 8.96
CA LEU A 138 5.82 13.94 9.30
C LEU A 138 6.05 13.99 10.82
N ARG A 139 6.84 13.02 11.33
CA ARG A 139 7.27 12.99 12.74
C ARG A 139 8.06 14.23 13.14
N SER A 140 8.92 14.71 12.24
CA SER A 140 9.76 15.88 12.46
C SER A 140 8.96 17.14 12.75
N ASP A 141 7.77 17.24 12.15
CA ASP A 141 6.91 18.43 12.27
C ASP A 141 5.98 18.32 13.48
N ASN A 142 5.88 17.15 14.09
CA ASN A 142 4.96 16.83 15.18
C ASN A 142 5.65 16.03 16.30
N PRO A 143 6.72 16.57 16.91
CA PRO A 143 7.52 15.82 17.89
C PRO A 143 6.78 15.53 19.21
N GLU A 144 5.66 16.21 19.46
CA GLU A 144 4.81 16.00 20.64
C GLU A 144 3.94 14.74 20.55
N TYR A 145 3.74 14.17 19.36
CA TYR A 145 2.89 12.99 19.19
C TYR A 145 3.68 11.68 19.24
N THR A 146 3.20 10.75 20.05
CA THR A 146 3.79 9.40 20.16
C THR A 146 3.16 8.39 19.22
N GLY A 147 1.90 8.58 18.80
CA GLY A 147 1.22 7.76 17.81
C GLY A 147 1.57 8.19 16.39
N THR A 148 2.66 7.65 15.83
CA THR A 148 3.26 8.10 14.57
C THR A 148 2.82 7.28 13.34
N GLN A 149 1.87 6.35 13.50
CA GLN A 149 1.25 5.63 12.41
C GLN A 149 0.42 6.60 11.56
N ALA A 150 0.66 6.62 10.25
CA ALA A 150 0.04 7.57 9.32
C ALA A 150 -0.30 6.87 8.00
N VAL A 151 -1.52 6.34 7.93
CA VAL A 151 -1.97 5.46 6.86
C VAL A 151 -2.31 6.25 5.60
N ALA A 152 -1.70 5.92 4.46
CA ALA A 152 -2.07 6.49 3.16
C ALA A 152 -3.39 5.87 2.65
N ILE A 153 -3.53 4.56 2.77
CA ILE A 153 -4.77 3.87 2.40
C ILE A 153 -5.01 2.66 3.29
N LYS A 154 -6.25 2.51 3.75
CA LYS A 154 -6.76 1.31 4.42
C LYS A 154 -7.76 0.60 3.52
N VAL A 155 -7.46 -0.66 3.18
CA VAL A 155 -8.28 -1.47 2.26
C VAL A 155 -8.90 -2.64 3.02
N GLN A 156 -10.22 -2.70 3.09
CA GLN A 156 -10.97 -3.72 3.83
C GLN A 156 -11.93 -4.52 2.94
N GLY A 157 -12.26 -4.00 1.75
CA GLY A 157 -13.18 -4.65 0.81
C GLY A 157 -12.58 -5.86 0.13
N ASP A 158 -13.35 -6.96 0.03
CA ASP A 158 -12.96 -8.13 -0.77
C ASP A 158 -12.87 -7.79 -2.25
N ARG A 159 -11.94 -8.42 -2.97
CA ARG A 159 -11.71 -8.23 -4.41
C ARG A 159 -11.32 -6.80 -4.78
N SER A 160 -10.46 -6.17 -3.98
CA SER A 160 -9.90 -4.86 -4.29
C SER A 160 -8.64 -5.00 -5.15
N ALA A 161 -8.54 -4.25 -6.26
CA ALA A 161 -7.44 -4.30 -7.22
C ALA A 161 -6.79 -2.94 -7.44
N PHE A 162 -5.46 -2.91 -7.47
CA PHE A 162 -4.66 -1.70 -7.69
C PHE A 162 -3.65 -1.94 -8.80
N HIS A 163 -3.64 -1.08 -9.83
CA HIS A 163 -2.78 -1.20 -10.99
C HIS A 163 -2.02 0.10 -11.24
N GLY A 164 -0.69 0.03 -11.26
CA GLY A 164 0.15 1.20 -11.51
C GLY A 164 0.00 2.31 -10.46
N CYS A 165 -0.49 1.99 -9.26
CA CYS A 165 -0.72 2.96 -8.20
C CYS A 165 0.55 3.20 -7.38
N ARG A 166 0.58 4.33 -6.66
CA ARG A 166 1.62 4.64 -5.69
C ARG A 166 1.00 4.84 -4.31
N PHE A 167 1.71 4.34 -3.28
CA PHE A 167 1.33 4.48 -1.87
C PHE A 167 2.51 5.12 -1.14
N LEU A 168 2.33 6.35 -0.69
CA LEU A 168 3.40 7.17 -0.11
C LEU A 168 3.11 7.50 1.34
N GLY A 169 4.06 7.25 2.20
CA GLY A 169 3.97 7.55 3.63
C GLY A 169 5.26 7.17 4.36
N HIS A 170 5.15 7.02 5.66
CA HIS A 170 6.23 6.63 6.56
C HIS A 170 5.85 5.35 7.31
N GLN A 171 5.46 5.44 8.57
CA GLN A 171 4.98 4.29 9.33
C GLN A 171 3.55 3.96 8.91
N ASP A 172 3.29 2.65 8.65
CA ASP A 172 1.95 2.13 8.38
C ASP A 172 1.31 2.65 7.07
N THR A 173 2.09 2.83 5.99
CA THR A 173 1.62 3.43 4.73
C THR A 173 0.43 2.71 4.10
N LEU A 174 0.53 1.39 3.90
CA LEU A 174 -0.51 0.56 3.26
C LEU A 174 -1.09 -0.44 4.25
N TYR A 175 -2.33 -0.20 4.65
CA TYR A 175 -3.09 -1.09 5.54
C TYR A 175 -3.97 -2.04 4.73
N ALA A 176 -3.42 -3.19 4.36
CA ALA A 176 -4.14 -4.28 3.69
C ALA A 176 -4.90 -5.11 4.73
N ASP A 177 -6.16 -4.77 4.99
CA ASP A 177 -6.98 -5.27 6.12
C ASP A 177 -8.22 -6.05 5.64
N SER A 178 -9.12 -6.35 6.53
CA SER A 178 -10.46 -6.87 6.29
C SER A 178 -11.48 -6.24 7.24
N LEU A 179 -12.76 -6.30 6.89
CA LEU A 179 -13.84 -5.74 7.73
C LEU A 179 -14.01 -6.49 9.07
N ALA A 180 -13.70 -7.79 9.08
CA ALA A 180 -13.81 -8.63 10.27
C ALA A 180 -12.79 -9.77 10.23
N LEU A 181 -12.51 -10.41 11.36
CA LEU A 181 -11.58 -11.54 11.47
C LEU A 181 -12.00 -12.75 10.64
N THR A 182 -13.27 -12.90 10.35
CA THR A 182 -13.84 -13.96 9.52
C THR A 182 -13.99 -13.58 8.04
N ALA A 183 -13.72 -12.33 7.69
CA ALA A 183 -13.79 -11.84 6.32
C ALA A 183 -12.38 -11.83 5.72
N PHE A 184 -12.07 -12.83 4.90
CA PHE A 184 -10.74 -12.98 4.28
C PHE A 184 -10.67 -12.15 2.99
N ALA A 185 -10.59 -10.82 3.14
CA ALA A 185 -10.58 -9.89 2.02
C ALA A 185 -9.39 -10.14 1.08
N ARG A 186 -9.69 -10.45 -0.19
CA ARG A 186 -8.69 -10.67 -1.24
C ARG A 186 -8.32 -9.35 -1.88
N GLN A 187 -7.03 -9.10 -2.01
CA GLN A 187 -6.51 -7.86 -2.57
C GLN A 187 -5.38 -8.17 -3.56
N TYR A 188 -5.32 -7.40 -4.64
CA TYR A 188 -4.34 -7.56 -5.70
C TYR A 188 -3.69 -6.23 -6.05
N TYR A 189 -2.38 -6.17 -5.93
CA TYR A 189 -1.55 -5.02 -6.23
C TYR A 189 -0.60 -5.39 -7.36
N ARG A 190 -0.67 -4.70 -8.50
CA ARG A 190 0.14 -4.98 -9.66
C ARG A 190 0.82 -3.74 -10.20
N ASP A 191 2.14 -3.88 -10.45
CA ASP A 191 2.96 -2.78 -10.97
C ASP A 191 2.87 -1.52 -10.08
N CYS A 192 2.71 -1.71 -8.75
CA CYS A 192 2.55 -0.64 -7.79
C CYS A 192 3.87 -0.26 -7.12
N TYR A 193 3.95 0.97 -6.65
CA TYR A 193 5.04 1.49 -5.84
C TYR A 193 4.56 1.77 -4.41
N VAL A 194 5.29 1.30 -3.42
CA VAL A 194 4.98 1.51 -1.99
C VAL A 194 6.24 2.00 -1.28
N GLU A 195 6.16 3.12 -0.56
CA GLU A 195 7.28 3.58 0.26
C GLU A 195 6.88 3.80 1.71
N GLY A 196 7.86 3.66 2.59
CA GLY A 196 7.69 3.89 4.02
C GLY A 196 8.92 3.48 4.83
N ASP A 197 8.74 3.45 6.14
CA ASP A 197 9.82 3.08 7.07
C ASP A 197 9.42 1.96 8.03
N VAL A 198 8.44 2.12 8.90
CA VAL A 198 8.07 1.11 9.90
C VAL A 198 6.76 0.43 9.50
N ASP A 199 6.80 -0.90 9.33
CA ASP A 199 5.62 -1.73 9.07
C ASP A 199 4.76 -1.20 7.92
N PHE A 200 5.40 -0.66 6.88
CA PHE A 200 4.70 0.17 5.91
C PHE A 200 3.79 -0.60 4.93
N VAL A 201 3.79 -1.94 4.99
CA VAL A 201 2.76 -2.81 4.41
C VAL A 201 2.27 -3.77 5.50
N PHE A 202 1.08 -3.57 6.03
CA PHE A 202 0.59 -4.31 7.19
C PHE A 202 -0.89 -4.66 7.09
N GLY A 203 -1.37 -5.55 7.98
CA GLY A 203 -2.77 -5.95 8.09
C GLY A 203 -3.03 -7.43 7.83
N ARG A 204 -4.31 -7.80 7.77
CA ARG A 204 -4.78 -9.20 7.80
C ARG A 204 -5.34 -9.72 6.48
N ALA A 205 -5.30 -8.93 5.41
CA ALA A 205 -5.85 -9.32 4.11
C ALA A 205 -5.15 -10.57 3.52
N THR A 206 -5.85 -11.24 2.63
CA THR A 206 -5.26 -12.16 1.65
C THR A 206 -4.77 -11.31 0.48
N ALA A 207 -3.52 -10.87 0.52
CA ALA A 207 -2.99 -9.90 -0.44
C ALA A 207 -1.91 -10.47 -1.34
N VAL A 208 -2.02 -10.20 -2.64
CA VAL A 208 -1.01 -10.54 -3.66
C VAL A 208 -0.37 -9.25 -4.17
N PHE A 209 0.95 -9.16 -4.04
CA PHE A 209 1.77 -8.09 -4.58
C PHE A 209 2.60 -8.62 -5.74
N ASP A 210 2.24 -8.24 -6.97
CA ASP A 210 2.83 -8.74 -8.20
C ASP A 210 3.56 -7.62 -8.95
N ARG A 211 4.86 -7.76 -9.16
CA ARG A 211 5.72 -6.76 -9.80
C ARG A 211 5.66 -5.38 -9.13
N CYS A 212 5.60 -5.37 -7.80
CA CYS A 212 5.60 -4.15 -7.01
C CYS A 212 7.04 -3.72 -6.65
N ASP A 213 7.18 -2.43 -6.40
CA ASP A 213 8.41 -1.80 -5.94
C ASP A 213 8.19 -1.28 -4.51
N PHE A 214 8.90 -1.86 -3.55
CA PHE A 214 8.86 -1.43 -2.14
C PHE A 214 10.12 -0.66 -1.84
N ARG A 215 9.99 0.58 -1.39
CA ARG A 215 11.12 1.44 -1.08
C ARG A 215 11.15 1.79 0.40
N THR A 216 12.23 1.37 1.06
CA THR A 216 12.48 1.80 2.44
C THR A 216 13.15 3.17 2.45
N LEU A 217 12.67 4.05 3.33
CA LEU A 217 13.13 5.42 3.46
C LEU A 217 14.27 5.54 4.47
N ASP A 218 15.14 6.53 4.30
CA ASP A 218 16.15 6.83 5.30
C ASP A 218 15.53 7.41 6.58
N ARG A 219 16.15 7.11 7.72
CA ARG A 219 15.71 7.50 9.06
C ARG A 219 16.85 8.23 9.77
N THR A 220 17.04 9.50 9.41
CA THR A 220 18.10 10.34 10.01
C THR A 220 17.87 10.66 11.49
N ASP A 221 16.67 10.38 12.00
CA ASP A 221 16.31 10.47 13.43
C ASP A 221 16.78 9.27 14.26
N LEU A 222 17.27 8.20 13.64
CA LEU A 222 17.77 7.00 14.29
C LEU A 222 19.28 6.84 14.09
N ALA A 223 19.98 6.50 15.18
CA ALA A 223 21.43 6.32 15.17
C ALA A 223 21.86 4.91 14.74
N ALA A 224 20.97 3.90 14.78
CA ALA A 224 21.31 2.51 14.55
C ALA A 224 20.18 1.70 13.94
N ALA A 225 20.53 0.61 13.25
CA ALA A 225 19.59 -0.38 12.73
C ALA A 225 18.87 -1.16 13.85
N PRO A 226 17.65 -1.66 13.59
CA PRO A 226 16.89 -1.49 12.36
C PRO A 226 16.14 -0.16 12.32
N TYR A 227 16.04 0.45 11.14
CA TYR A 227 15.21 1.63 10.92
C TYR A 227 13.73 1.29 10.84
N GLY A 228 13.40 0.08 10.41
CA GLY A 228 12.03 -0.39 10.32
C GLY A 228 11.89 -1.73 9.62
N PHE A 229 10.66 -1.99 9.16
CA PHE A 229 10.24 -3.26 8.56
C PHE A 229 9.38 -2.99 7.33
N VAL A 230 9.56 -3.80 6.28
CA VAL A 230 8.74 -3.66 5.06
C VAL A 230 7.34 -4.22 5.32
N PHE A 231 7.24 -5.45 5.85
CA PHE A 231 5.96 -6.14 6.02
C PHE A 231 5.67 -6.45 7.49
N ALA A 232 4.43 -6.20 7.89
CA ALA A 232 3.89 -6.61 9.19
C ALA A 232 2.52 -7.28 9.03
N PRO A 233 2.47 -8.51 8.48
CA PRO A 233 1.22 -9.24 8.32
C PRO A 233 0.59 -9.59 9.67
N SER A 234 -0.75 -9.62 9.70
CA SER A 234 -1.58 -9.93 10.87
C SER A 234 -2.66 -10.96 10.49
N THR A 235 -2.32 -11.91 9.64
CA THR A 235 -3.26 -12.87 9.07
C THR A 235 -4.05 -13.58 10.18
N ALA A 236 -5.38 -13.55 10.13
CA ALA A 236 -6.24 -14.22 11.09
C ALA A 236 -5.93 -15.73 11.14
N GLY A 237 -6.02 -16.33 12.33
CA GLY A 237 -5.64 -17.74 12.52
C GLY A 237 -6.40 -18.72 11.62
N ALA A 238 -7.68 -18.44 11.37
CA ALA A 238 -8.52 -19.24 10.48
C ALA A 238 -8.27 -18.99 8.98
N ASN A 239 -7.53 -17.91 8.61
CA ASN A 239 -7.26 -17.59 7.20
C ASN A 239 -6.07 -18.41 6.68
N PRO A 240 -6.25 -19.27 5.67
CA PRO A 240 -5.16 -20.08 5.14
C PRO A 240 -4.15 -19.28 4.32
N ARG A 241 -4.46 -18.03 3.93
CA ARG A 241 -3.64 -17.20 3.05
C ARG A 241 -3.45 -15.78 3.59
N GLY A 242 -2.19 -15.36 3.71
CA GLY A 242 -1.81 -14.01 4.08
C GLY A 242 -1.23 -13.23 2.89
N TYR A 243 0.00 -12.74 3.03
CA TYR A 243 0.68 -11.99 1.97
C TYR A 243 1.50 -12.89 1.06
N LEU A 244 1.35 -12.68 -0.25
CA LEU A 244 2.19 -13.24 -1.30
C LEU A 244 2.83 -12.10 -2.09
N VAL A 245 4.14 -12.00 -2.02
CA VAL A 245 4.96 -11.04 -2.78
C VAL A 245 5.73 -11.79 -3.83
N LEU A 246 5.56 -11.43 -5.09
CA LEU A 246 6.24 -12.13 -6.18
C LEU A 246 6.69 -11.19 -7.29
N ARG A 247 7.80 -11.54 -7.95
CA ARG A 247 8.38 -10.78 -9.08
C ARG A 247 8.58 -9.30 -8.76
N SER A 248 8.76 -9.00 -7.48
CA SER A 248 8.82 -7.65 -6.92
C SER A 248 10.26 -7.26 -6.54
N ARG A 249 10.45 -6.04 -6.11
CA ARG A 249 11.76 -5.62 -5.61
C ARG A 249 11.62 -4.80 -4.34
N VAL A 250 12.61 -4.92 -3.47
CA VAL A 250 12.79 -4.05 -2.31
C VAL A 250 14.05 -3.22 -2.55
N THR A 251 13.90 -1.90 -2.56
CA THR A 251 14.98 -0.91 -2.71
C THR A 251 15.09 -0.07 -1.44
N SER A 252 16.20 0.65 -1.25
CA SER A 252 16.42 1.44 -0.04
C SER A 252 17.12 2.76 -0.34
N THR A 253 16.78 3.80 0.43
CA THR A 253 17.61 5.01 0.56
C THR A 253 18.45 5.00 1.85
N ALA A 254 18.17 4.07 2.77
CA ALA A 254 18.95 3.87 3.98
C ALA A 254 20.25 3.10 3.70
N PRO A 255 21.22 3.10 4.63
CA PRO A 255 22.41 2.28 4.52
C PRO A 255 22.11 0.77 4.42
N ASP A 256 23.13 0.00 4.01
CA ASP A 256 23.04 -1.45 3.88
C ASP A 256 22.70 -2.13 5.21
N ALA A 257 21.78 -3.11 5.17
CA ALA A 257 21.31 -3.89 6.33
C ALA A 257 20.60 -3.09 7.44
N TYR A 258 20.09 -1.90 7.13
CA TYR A 258 19.37 -1.09 8.12
C TYR A 258 17.87 -1.39 8.19
N TYR A 259 17.34 -2.23 7.31
CA TYR A 259 15.95 -2.65 7.33
C TYR A 259 15.79 -4.16 7.48
N LYS A 260 14.70 -4.56 8.14
CA LYS A 260 14.23 -5.94 8.18
C LYS A 260 13.15 -6.16 7.10
N LEU A 261 13.07 -7.39 6.59
CA LEU A 261 12.05 -7.73 5.60
C LEU A 261 10.66 -7.77 6.21
N ALA A 262 10.51 -8.41 7.40
CA ALA A 262 9.23 -8.48 8.06
C ALA A 262 9.30 -8.76 9.56
N ARG A 263 8.17 -8.47 10.24
CA ARG A 263 7.85 -8.96 11.58
C ARG A 263 6.36 -9.31 11.69
N PRO A 264 5.96 -10.30 12.51
CA PRO A 264 4.55 -10.62 12.69
C PRO A 264 3.86 -9.57 13.56
N TRP A 265 2.66 -9.16 13.15
CA TRP A 265 1.77 -8.39 13.99
C TRP A 265 0.64 -9.28 14.50
N VAL A 266 0.65 -9.57 15.81
CA VAL A 266 -0.44 -10.28 16.51
C VAL A 266 -1.10 -9.25 17.43
N PRO A 267 -2.23 -8.65 17.02
CA PRO A 267 -2.89 -7.62 17.82
C PRO A 267 -3.59 -8.26 19.03
N SER A 268 -3.72 -7.49 20.12
CA SER A 268 -4.44 -7.95 21.33
C SER A 268 -5.90 -8.30 21.06
N SER A 269 -6.50 -7.72 20.02
CA SER A 269 -7.86 -8.02 19.57
C SER A 269 -8.00 -9.36 18.83
N ASP A 270 -6.89 -9.95 18.39
CA ASP A 270 -6.85 -11.27 17.75
C ASP A 270 -5.57 -12.03 18.16
N PRO A 271 -5.53 -12.57 19.38
CA PRO A 271 -4.37 -13.34 19.86
C PRO A 271 -4.21 -14.69 19.14
N THR A 272 -5.16 -15.08 18.30
CA THR A 272 -5.12 -16.28 17.46
C THR A 272 -4.54 -16.00 16.06
N ALA A 273 -4.20 -14.76 15.75
CA ALA A 273 -3.57 -14.42 14.49
C ALA A 273 -2.32 -15.28 14.25
N HIS A 274 -2.18 -15.77 13.03
CA HIS A 274 -1.05 -16.57 12.58
C HIS A 274 -0.45 -15.95 11.30
N PRO A 275 0.29 -14.88 11.45
CA PRO A 275 0.83 -14.09 10.34
C PRO A 275 1.50 -14.93 9.25
N MET A 276 1.16 -14.64 8.00
CA MET A 276 1.70 -15.34 6.84
C MET A 276 2.28 -14.37 5.83
N LEU A 277 3.52 -14.61 5.43
CA LEU A 277 4.21 -13.91 4.36
C LEU A 277 4.99 -14.91 3.51
N THR A 278 4.75 -14.91 2.22
CA THR A 278 5.63 -15.57 1.25
C THR A 278 6.22 -14.53 0.32
N VAL A 279 7.55 -14.45 0.22
CA VAL A 279 8.26 -13.61 -0.74
C VAL A 279 9.01 -14.52 -1.71
N ARG A 280 8.71 -14.40 -3.02
CA ARG A 280 9.29 -15.30 -4.02
C ARG A 280 9.65 -14.60 -5.33
N ASP A 281 10.66 -15.13 -6.00
CA ASP A 281 11.12 -14.68 -7.32
C ASP A 281 11.31 -13.15 -7.37
N SER A 282 11.77 -12.56 -6.26
CA SER A 282 11.86 -11.13 -6.04
C SER A 282 13.31 -10.70 -5.80
N HIS A 283 13.59 -9.42 -6.00
CA HIS A 283 14.92 -8.86 -5.73
C HIS A 283 14.92 -8.08 -4.41
N LEU A 284 15.75 -8.50 -3.46
CA LEU A 284 15.93 -7.82 -2.18
C LEU A 284 17.24 -7.04 -2.20
N GLY A 285 17.16 -5.72 -2.16
CA GLY A 285 18.31 -4.81 -2.17
C GLY A 285 19.15 -4.87 -0.91
N ALA A 286 20.32 -4.22 -0.93
CA ALA A 286 21.30 -4.24 0.15
C ALA A 286 20.79 -3.61 1.46
N GLY A 287 19.78 -2.74 1.42
CA GLY A 287 19.15 -2.17 2.62
C GLY A 287 18.49 -3.21 3.53
N ILE A 288 18.15 -4.40 3.02
CA ILE A 288 17.59 -5.49 3.83
C ILE A 288 18.72 -6.29 4.50
N ASP A 289 18.60 -6.48 5.80
CA ASP A 289 19.51 -7.32 6.58
C ASP A 289 19.41 -8.78 6.14
N ALA A 290 20.44 -9.28 5.49
CA ALA A 290 20.49 -10.65 4.98
C ALA A 290 20.68 -11.70 6.09
N VAL A 291 21.26 -11.31 7.23
CA VAL A 291 21.57 -12.22 8.34
C VAL A 291 20.35 -12.50 9.21
N THR A 292 19.62 -11.44 9.55
CA THR A 292 18.41 -11.50 10.41
C THR A 292 17.27 -10.70 9.79
N PRO A 293 16.69 -11.15 8.65
CA PRO A 293 15.70 -10.38 7.91
C PRO A 293 14.34 -10.27 8.61
N TYR A 294 14.09 -11.09 9.60
CA TYR A 294 12.86 -11.10 10.36
C TYR A 294 13.07 -10.64 11.80
N GLY A 295 12.12 -9.90 12.33
CA GLY A 295 12.07 -9.49 13.73
C GLY A 295 10.85 -10.03 14.45
N THR A 296 10.78 -9.77 15.75
CA THR A 296 9.64 -10.07 16.61
C THR A 296 9.04 -8.77 17.13
N MET A 297 7.75 -8.56 16.93
CA MET A 297 7.06 -7.36 17.46
C MET A 297 6.71 -7.55 18.93
N SER A 298 6.18 -8.73 19.30
CA SER A 298 5.77 -9.06 20.67
C SER A 298 6.44 -10.37 21.09
N ALA A 299 7.06 -10.39 22.26
CA ALA A 299 7.87 -11.52 22.74
C ALA A 299 7.12 -12.86 22.78
N GLY A 300 5.80 -12.85 23.03
CA GLY A 300 4.95 -14.05 23.02
C GLY A 300 4.65 -14.63 21.64
N PHE A 301 5.02 -13.91 20.55
CA PHE A 301 4.72 -14.32 19.18
C PHE A 301 5.95 -14.16 18.30
N PRO A 302 6.97 -14.98 18.47
CA PRO A 302 8.20 -14.90 17.71
C PRO A 302 7.93 -15.23 16.23
N TRP A 303 8.70 -14.61 15.33
CA TRP A 303 8.52 -14.82 13.88
C TRP A 303 8.75 -16.28 13.47
N GLN A 304 9.56 -17.03 14.21
CA GLN A 304 9.83 -18.45 13.96
C GLN A 304 8.60 -19.34 14.04
N ASP A 305 7.62 -18.95 14.85
CA ASP A 305 6.35 -19.66 15.00
C ASP A 305 5.32 -19.24 13.96
N GLN A 306 5.68 -18.32 13.05
CA GLN A 306 4.77 -17.78 12.04
C GLN A 306 4.99 -18.42 10.67
N ARG A 307 4.07 -18.17 9.74
CA ARG A 307 4.08 -18.74 8.38
C ARG A 307 4.90 -17.86 7.42
N PHE A 308 6.17 -17.61 7.74
CA PHE A 308 7.08 -16.85 6.89
C PHE A 308 7.90 -17.80 6.02
N ALA A 309 7.96 -17.52 4.70
CA ALA A 309 8.70 -18.33 3.76
C ALA A 309 9.23 -17.53 2.57
N GLU A 310 10.34 -17.97 2.00
CA GLU A 310 10.95 -17.39 0.82
C GLU A 310 11.18 -18.45 -0.27
N TYR A 311 11.25 -17.98 -1.53
CA TYR A 311 11.60 -18.87 -2.65
C TYR A 311 12.26 -18.11 -3.78
N ARG A 312 13.48 -18.53 -4.19
CA ARG A 312 14.22 -18.01 -5.34
C ARG A 312 14.37 -16.49 -5.37
N ASN A 313 14.47 -15.84 -4.22
CA ASN A 313 14.78 -14.43 -4.17
C ASN A 313 16.25 -14.17 -4.54
N THR A 314 16.52 -13.00 -5.08
CA THR A 314 17.85 -12.57 -5.56
C THR A 314 18.27 -11.27 -4.88
N GLY A 315 19.51 -10.86 -5.08
CA GLY A 315 20.07 -9.62 -4.57
C GLY A 315 20.78 -9.75 -3.23
N PRO A 316 21.47 -8.69 -2.79
CA PRO A 316 22.30 -8.71 -1.58
C PRO A 316 21.48 -9.05 -0.32
N GLY A 317 20.28 -8.48 -0.19
CA GLY A 317 19.38 -8.69 0.94
C GLY A 317 18.72 -10.08 0.97
N ALA A 318 18.87 -10.88 -0.10
CA ALA A 318 18.31 -12.23 -0.19
C ALA A 318 19.32 -13.34 0.11
N ARG A 319 20.57 -13.01 0.45
CA ARG A 319 21.60 -14.01 0.73
C ARG A 319 21.23 -14.85 1.94
N VAL A 320 21.23 -16.17 1.78
CA VAL A 320 21.00 -17.13 2.88
C VAL A 320 22.33 -17.42 3.54
N THR A 321 22.72 -16.57 4.49
CA THR A 321 23.96 -16.73 5.28
C THR A 321 23.75 -17.56 6.53
N VAL A 322 22.54 -17.48 7.11
CA VAL A 322 22.10 -18.26 8.26
C VAL A 322 20.78 -18.94 7.88
N PRO A 323 20.79 -20.21 7.44
CA PRO A 323 19.59 -20.91 6.94
C PRO A 323 18.40 -20.89 7.90
N GLY A 324 18.63 -21.00 9.22
CA GLY A 324 17.60 -20.97 10.24
C GLY A 324 16.85 -19.63 10.33
N ASN A 325 17.44 -18.55 9.82
CA ASN A 325 16.83 -17.22 9.82
C ASN A 325 16.02 -16.90 8.54
N ARG A 326 16.06 -17.79 7.55
CA ARG A 326 15.43 -17.58 6.22
C ARG A 326 14.77 -18.85 5.71
N PRO A 327 13.56 -19.18 6.18
CA PRO A 327 12.83 -20.37 5.74
C PRO A 327 12.62 -20.39 4.21
N GLN A 328 13.13 -21.41 3.53
CA GLN A 328 13.06 -21.56 2.09
C GLN A 328 12.05 -22.64 1.72
N LEU A 329 11.12 -22.33 0.81
CA LEU A 329 10.23 -23.33 0.22
C LEU A 329 11.02 -24.26 -0.71
N THR A 330 10.65 -25.51 -0.72
CA THR A 330 11.03 -26.43 -1.81
C THR A 330 10.30 -26.08 -3.11
N ALA A 331 10.80 -26.56 -4.26
CA ALA A 331 10.12 -26.37 -5.53
C ALA A 331 8.71 -26.99 -5.55
N SER A 332 8.47 -28.03 -4.76
CA SER A 332 7.14 -28.64 -4.62
C SER A 332 6.17 -27.73 -3.88
N GLU A 333 6.58 -27.19 -2.73
CA GLU A 333 5.76 -26.28 -1.92
C GLU A 333 5.47 -24.97 -2.68
N ALA A 334 6.47 -24.43 -3.39
CA ALA A 334 6.33 -23.20 -4.15
C ALA A 334 5.27 -23.27 -5.27
N ARG A 335 4.93 -24.48 -5.74
CA ARG A 335 3.86 -24.66 -6.75
C ARG A 335 2.47 -24.27 -6.22
N ALA A 336 2.24 -24.35 -4.92
CA ALA A 336 0.99 -23.95 -4.27
C ALA A 336 1.01 -22.49 -3.76
N HIS A 337 2.03 -21.70 -4.13
CA HIS A 337 2.18 -20.30 -3.77
C HIS A 337 2.08 -19.42 -5.01
N THR A 338 0.93 -19.41 -5.66
CA THR A 338 0.64 -18.64 -6.86
C THR A 338 -0.49 -17.64 -6.63
N PRO A 339 -0.63 -16.60 -7.47
CA PRO A 339 -1.79 -15.70 -7.40
C PRO A 339 -3.14 -16.45 -7.48
N ALA A 340 -3.22 -17.50 -8.28
CA ALA A 340 -4.43 -18.32 -8.39
C ALA A 340 -4.79 -19.02 -7.07
N ASP A 341 -3.78 -19.53 -6.34
CA ASP A 341 -3.99 -20.18 -5.03
C ASP A 341 -4.45 -19.17 -3.95
N TRP A 342 -4.03 -17.90 -4.07
CA TRP A 342 -4.40 -16.84 -3.13
C TRP A 342 -5.78 -16.24 -3.43
N LEU A 343 -6.06 -15.98 -4.71
CA LEU A 343 -7.26 -15.26 -5.14
C LEU A 343 -8.46 -16.17 -5.41
N GLY A 344 -8.23 -17.51 -5.49
CA GLY A 344 -9.28 -18.50 -5.73
C GLY A 344 -9.96 -18.31 -7.09
N ASP A 345 -11.26 -18.10 -7.06
CA ASP A 345 -12.10 -17.86 -8.25
C ASP A 345 -12.01 -16.44 -8.81
N TRP A 346 -11.48 -15.50 -8.04
CA TRP A 346 -11.38 -14.11 -8.48
C TRP A 346 -10.22 -13.90 -9.44
N ARG A 347 -10.52 -13.24 -10.55
CA ARG A 347 -9.54 -12.81 -11.56
C ARG A 347 -9.56 -11.28 -11.63
N PRO A 348 -8.59 -10.59 -11.03
CA PRO A 348 -8.50 -9.13 -11.14
C PRO A 348 -8.43 -8.70 -12.61
N ARG A 349 -9.27 -7.75 -12.98
CA ARG A 349 -9.24 -7.16 -14.32
C ARG A 349 -7.98 -6.31 -14.47
N ALA A 350 -7.24 -6.53 -15.57
CA ALA A 350 -6.05 -5.75 -15.92
C ALA A 350 -6.42 -4.33 -16.35
#